data_e940dd5c4fff42324163cae8e6c31197
#
_entry.id   e940dd5c4fff42324163cae8e6c31197
#
_cell.length_a   1.000
_cell.length_b   1.000
_cell.length_c   1.000
_cell.angle_alpha   90.00
_cell.angle_beta   90.00
_cell.angle_gamma   90.00
#
_symmetry.space_group_name_H-M   'P 1'
#
loop_
_entity.id
_entity.type
_entity.pdbx_description
1 polymer ?
#
loop_
_entity_poly.entity_id
_entity_poly.type
_entity_poly.pdbx_seq_one_letter_code
_entity_poly.pdbx_strand_id
1 'polypeptide(L)'
;MVKARERKFWNPEMETMAPQKMRTLQEERFLSMIRWAYKKTPFYRRKFDQIGVSPSEIRSLEDIHKIPFTYKDELRESQGKMPPYGEHCASPERIYQTYWSTGTTGRPTFMGVSYKEARYWVDVIARSLFSCGLRKGDLFHHATQLSSFAGGYGFLWGAQVIGANIIPAGAGNTERHLWLISTLKPNFIKILPSYANYVAEAGYKKGIDMSVSSIERIYFSAEPSPPDFRRDIERKWGAITYDSYGLSDVGQPQSYECDIHDGHHAVQDWCLTEIVDPETKETIQEEGKEGVLVYTNLVRQTMPIIRFWTNDLSSWRHLEPCVCGRTAPRIDPVYCRVDDVIKVKGVNFWPGAVWTVLGGQPELAGTHRIFVESRGGKDYLRIVAELKEGAKPWTKEYIDALKSMFQAALFIKVDEIELVPFGYLEAGEHKDKTLLDLRK
;
A
#
# COMPACT_ATOMS: atom_id res chain seq x y z
N MET A 1 -5.08 -34.00 10.74
CA MET A 1 -4.87 -32.55 10.57
C MET A 1 -4.30 -32.15 9.21
N VAL A 2 -4.12 -33.05 8.24
CA VAL A 2 -3.55 -32.76 6.91
C VAL A 2 -4.54 -32.10 5.93
N LYS A 3 -5.86 -32.34 6.09
CA LYS A 3 -6.89 -31.83 5.14
C LYS A 3 -7.10 -30.30 5.09
N ALA A 4 -6.68 -29.54 6.10
CA ALA A 4 -6.86 -28.08 6.07
C ALA A 4 -5.84 -27.34 5.17
N ARG A 5 -4.75 -28.00 4.77
CA ARG A 5 -3.75 -27.45 3.83
C ARG A 5 -4.14 -27.61 2.35
N GLU A 6 -5.16 -28.40 2.03
CA GLU A 6 -5.61 -28.64 0.65
C GLU A 6 -6.43 -27.48 0.05
N ARG A 7 -7.01 -26.59 0.87
CA ARG A 7 -7.79 -25.45 0.39
C ARG A 7 -6.86 -24.41 -0.22
N LYS A 8 -6.99 -24.18 -1.55
CA LYS A 8 -6.14 -23.25 -2.30
C LYS A 8 -6.62 -21.79 -2.18
N PHE A 9 -7.91 -21.57 -2.02
CA PHE A 9 -8.56 -20.26 -1.97
C PHE A 9 -9.36 -20.09 -0.70
N TRP A 10 -9.43 -18.86 -0.17
CA TRP A 10 -10.31 -18.53 0.94
C TRP A 10 -11.76 -18.46 0.49
N ASN A 11 -12.01 -17.70 -0.57
CA ASN A 11 -13.31 -17.55 -1.20
C ASN A 11 -13.22 -17.95 -2.69
N PRO A 12 -13.33 -19.30 -3.00
CA PRO A 12 -13.19 -19.78 -4.36
C PRO A 12 -14.14 -19.10 -5.35
N GLU A 13 -15.38 -18.79 -4.91
CA GLU A 13 -16.38 -18.17 -5.76
C GLU A 13 -15.89 -16.82 -6.31
N MET A 14 -15.34 -15.95 -5.46
CA MET A 14 -14.86 -14.64 -5.86
C MET A 14 -13.46 -14.67 -6.46
N GLU A 15 -12.57 -15.52 -5.95
CA GLU A 15 -11.17 -15.56 -6.38
C GLU A 15 -10.98 -16.25 -7.73
N THR A 16 -11.92 -17.12 -8.14
CA THR A 16 -11.85 -17.89 -9.40
C THR A 16 -13.06 -17.66 -10.31
N MET A 17 -13.84 -16.61 -10.06
CA MET A 17 -14.98 -16.25 -10.89
C MET A 17 -14.52 -15.93 -12.32
N ALA A 18 -15.19 -16.50 -13.32
CA ALA A 18 -14.86 -16.24 -14.73
C ALA A 18 -14.87 -14.71 -15.00
N PRO A 19 -13.88 -14.16 -15.73
CA PRO A 19 -13.74 -12.71 -15.92
C PRO A 19 -15.01 -12.03 -16.41
N GLN A 20 -15.73 -12.67 -17.33
CA GLN A 20 -17.00 -12.12 -17.85
C GLN A 20 -18.09 -12.02 -16.75
N LYS A 21 -18.17 -13.02 -15.86
CA LYS A 21 -19.13 -12.97 -14.75
C LYS A 21 -18.74 -11.91 -13.72
N MET A 22 -17.44 -11.76 -13.46
CA MET A 22 -16.93 -10.71 -12.57
C MET A 22 -17.25 -9.32 -13.14
N ARG A 23 -17.06 -9.13 -14.45
CA ARG A 23 -17.41 -7.86 -15.12
C ARG A 23 -18.91 -7.55 -14.99
N THR A 24 -19.79 -8.52 -15.18
CA THR A 24 -21.24 -8.34 -14.98
C THR A 24 -21.54 -7.94 -13.53
N LEU A 25 -20.94 -8.62 -12.54
CA LEU A 25 -21.10 -8.29 -11.12
C LEU A 25 -20.59 -6.87 -10.80
N GLN A 26 -19.45 -6.49 -11.36
CA GLN A 26 -18.90 -5.14 -11.20
C GLN A 26 -19.85 -4.09 -11.77
N GLU A 27 -20.39 -4.31 -12.98
CA GLU A 27 -21.30 -3.39 -13.62
C GLU A 27 -22.61 -3.20 -12.83
N GLU A 28 -23.22 -4.28 -12.38
CA GLU A 28 -24.42 -4.24 -11.54
C GLU A 28 -24.17 -3.43 -10.26
N ARG A 29 -23.08 -3.72 -9.57
CA ARG A 29 -22.70 -3.00 -8.34
C ARG A 29 -22.36 -1.55 -8.59
N PHE A 30 -21.61 -1.26 -9.65
CA PHE A 30 -21.25 0.08 -10.06
C PHE A 30 -22.48 0.94 -10.34
N LEU A 31 -23.39 0.49 -11.21
CA LEU A 31 -24.61 1.21 -11.54
C LEU A 31 -25.50 1.43 -10.30
N SER A 32 -25.57 0.45 -9.42
CA SER A 32 -26.28 0.57 -8.13
C SER A 32 -25.63 1.62 -7.24
N MET A 33 -24.28 1.62 -7.15
CA MET A 33 -23.53 2.56 -6.34
C MET A 33 -23.67 4.00 -6.83
N ILE A 34 -23.62 4.23 -8.14
CA ILE A 34 -23.78 5.55 -8.74
C ILE A 34 -25.15 6.13 -8.40
N ARG A 35 -26.24 5.36 -8.60
CA ARG A 35 -27.61 5.77 -8.26
C ARG A 35 -27.76 6.04 -6.75
N TRP A 36 -27.16 5.19 -5.92
CA TRP A 36 -27.18 5.33 -4.46
C TRP A 36 -26.46 6.61 -4.01
N ALA A 37 -25.24 6.82 -4.45
CA ALA A 37 -24.44 7.97 -4.09
C ALA A 37 -25.12 9.29 -4.50
N TYR A 38 -25.60 9.38 -5.72
CA TYR A 38 -26.36 10.56 -6.18
C TYR A 38 -27.60 10.83 -5.31
N LYS A 39 -28.38 9.78 -5.02
CA LYS A 39 -29.64 9.92 -4.25
C LYS A 39 -29.38 10.27 -2.79
N LYS A 40 -28.33 9.75 -2.19
CA LYS A 40 -28.12 9.74 -0.73
C LYS A 40 -27.08 10.70 -0.22
N THR A 41 -26.20 11.21 -1.07
CA THR A 41 -25.11 12.09 -0.65
C THR A 41 -25.19 13.44 -1.35
N PRO A 42 -25.23 14.55 -0.60
CA PRO A 42 -25.15 15.88 -1.18
C PRO A 42 -23.87 16.11 -2.00
N PHE A 43 -22.74 15.49 -1.55
CA PHE A 43 -21.44 15.59 -2.20
C PHE A 43 -21.48 15.07 -3.65
N TYR A 44 -21.91 13.83 -3.88
CA TYR A 44 -21.96 13.27 -5.24
C TYR A 44 -23.08 13.88 -6.07
N ARG A 45 -24.21 14.25 -5.47
CA ARG A 45 -25.25 14.95 -6.20
C ARG A 45 -24.71 16.24 -6.83
N ARG A 46 -24.02 17.09 -6.06
CA ARG A 46 -23.40 18.30 -6.60
C ARG A 46 -22.39 18.01 -7.70
N LYS A 47 -21.55 16.99 -7.54
CA LYS A 47 -20.56 16.62 -8.56
C LYS A 47 -21.20 16.23 -9.88
N PHE A 48 -22.28 15.48 -9.85
CA PHE A 48 -23.02 15.09 -11.06
C PHE A 48 -23.77 16.27 -11.68
N ASP A 49 -24.43 17.08 -10.86
CA ASP A 49 -25.19 18.27 -11.32
C ASP A 49 -24.26 19.32 -11.94
N GLN A 50 -23.06 19.50 -11.41
CA GLN A 50 -22.05 20.44 -11.93
C GLN A 50 -21.58 20.09 -13.35
N ILE A 51 -21.52 18.83 -13.69
CA ILE A 51 -21.13 18.37 -15.04
C ILE A 51 -22.34 18.12 -15.95
N GLY A 52 -23.57 18.30 -15.46
CA GLY A 52 -24.80 18.10 -16.21
C GLY A 52 -25.07 16.64 -16.58
N VAL A 53 -24.51 15.65 -15.86
CA VAL A 53 -24.70 14.22 -16.12
C VAL A 53 -25.69 13.63 -15.11
N SER A 54 -26.76 13.02 -15.62
CA SER A 54 -27.70 12.26 -14.79
C SER A 54 -27.19 10.84 -14.55
N PRO A 55 -27.41 10.23 -13.36
CA PRO A 55 -27.13 8.81 -13.14
C PRO A 55 -27.81 7.85 -14.12
N SER A 56 -28.90 8.27 -14.77
CA SER A 56 -29.56 7.48 -15.81
C SER A 56 -28.83 7.42 -17.15
N GLU A 57 -27.88 8.33 -17.36
CA GLU A 57 -26.99 8.37 -18.53
C GLU A 57 -25.77 7.46 -18.37
N ILE A 58 -25.52 7.00 -17.14
CA ILE A 58 -24.52 5.98 -16.85
C ILE A 58 -25.19 4.62 -16.95
N ARG A 59 -24.94 3.90 -18.06
CA ARG A 59 -25.65 2.66 -18.41
C ARG A 59 -24.77 1.41 -18.34
N SER A 60 -23.45 1.59 -18.38
CA SER A 60 -22.46 0.52 -18.32
C SER A 60 -21.17 1.00 -17.66
N LEU A 61 -20.21 0.10 -17.47
CA LEU A 61 -18.86 0.44 -17.00
C LEU A 61 -18.09 1.35 -17.97
N GLU A 62 -18.40 1.27 -19.27
CA GLU A 62 -17.79 2.14 -20.28
C GLU A 62 -18.11 3.62 -20.06
N ASP A 63 -19.23 3.92 -19.44
CA ASP A 63 -19.64 5.30 -19.14
C ASP A 63 -18.89 5.91 -17.96
N ILE A 64 -17.98 5.18 -17.29
CA ILE A 64 -17.26 5.65 -16.12
C ILE A 64 -16.47 6.94 -16.38
N HIS A 65 -15.95 7.11 -17.60
CA HIS A 65 -15.21 8.31 -18.01
C HIS A 65 -16.05 9.61 -17.91
N LYS A 66 -17.38 9.52 -17.94
CA LYS A 66 -18.30 10.65 -17.77
C LYS A 66 -18.35 11.16 -16.33
N ILE A 67 -17.90 10.36 -15.36
CA ILE A 67 -17.96 10.68 -13.93
C ILE A 67 -16.66 11.38 -13.51
N PRO A 68 -16.72 12.53 -12.81
CA PRO A 68 -15.53 13.24 -12.39
C PRO A 68 -14.78 12.47 -11.29
N PHE A 69 -13.47 12.64 -11.25
CA PHE A 69 -12.65 12.09 -10.18
C PHE A 69 -13.01 12.69 -8.82
N THR A 70 -12.82 11.92 -7.77
CA THR A 70 -12.88 12.38 -6.38
C THR A 70 -11.47 12.50 -5.84
N TYR A 71 -11.12 13.69 -5.37
CA TYR A 71 -9.81 13.97 -4.79
C TYR A 71 -9.86 13.98 -3.26
N LYS A 72 -8.75 13.65 -2.64
CA LYS A 72 -8.66 13.56 -1.16
C LYS A 72 -8.98 14.88 -0.47
N ASP A 73 -8.58 16.00 -1.07
CA ASP A 73 -8.85 17.32 -0.50
C ASP A 73 -10.35 17.68 -0.54
N GLU A 74 -11.09 17.23 -1.55
CA GLU A 74 -12.54 17.37 -1.59
C GLU A 74 -13.22 16.62 -0.43
N LEU A 75 -12.71 15.43 -0.08
CA LEU A 75 -13.20 14.66 1.07
C LEU A 75 -12.88 15.36 2.39
N ARG A 76 -11.68 15.93 2.53
CA ARG A 76 -11.28 16.71 3.70
C ARG A 76 -12.15 17.95 3.87
N GLU A 77 -12.37 18.68 2.79
CA GLU A 77 -13.24 19.86 2.78
C GLU A 77 -14.68 19.50 3.15
N SER A 78 -15.19 18.42 2.57
CA SER A 78 -16.51 17.88 2.88
C SER A 78 -16.66 17.51 4.36
N GLN A 79 -15.65 16.86 4.94
CA GLN A 79 -15.63 16.53 6.37
C GLN A 79 -15.44 17.75 7.27
N GLY A 80 -14.76 18.78 6.80
CA GLY A 80 -14.68 20.05 7.49
C GLY A 80 -16.01 20.81 7.54
N LYS A 81 -16.80 20.73 6.46
CA LYS A 81 -18.12 21.35 6.36
C LYS A 81 -19.19 20.62 7.18
N MET A 82 -19.12 19.29 7.20
CA MET A 82 -20.10 18.42 7.89
C MET A 82 -19.39 17.32 8.70
N PRO A 83 -18.82 17.67 9.86
CA PRO A 83 -18.11 16.71 10.69
C PRO A 83 -19.03 15.62 11.27
N PRO A 84 -18.48 14.40 11.56
CA PRO A 84 -17.10 13.97 11.27
C PRO A 84 -16.93 13.36 9.88
N TYR A 85 -18.01 12.92 9.21
CA TYR A 85 -17.93 12.04 8.03
C TYR A 85 -18.13 12.76 6.69
N GLY A 86 -18.51 14.04 6.72
CA GLY A 86 -18.71 14.83 5.50
C GLY A 86 -20.02 14.55 4.76
N GLU A 87 -20.28 15.35 3.73
CA GLU A 87 -21.47 15.28 2.89
C GLU A 87 -21.51 14.04 1.96
N HIS A 88 -20.39 13.30 1.87
CA HIS A 88 -20.32 12.01 1.15
C HIS A 88 -20.74 10.81 2.02
N CYS A 89 -21.03 11.03 3.30
CA CYS A 89 -21.62 10.00 4.15
C CYS A 89 -23.14 9.90 3.90
N ALA A 90 -23.57 8.73 3.44
CA ALA A 90 -24.97 8.47 3.13
C ALA A 90 -25.80 8.02 4.35
N SER A 91 -25.18 7.42 5.35
CA SER A 91 -25.86 6.77 6.47
C SER A 91 -24.98 6.76 7.71
N PRO A 92 -24.78 7.92 8.38
CA PRO A 92 -23.94 8.02 9.56
C PRO A 92 -24.43 7.15 10.72
N GLU A 93 -25.75 6.96 10.83
CA GLU A 93 -26.41 6.12 11.85
C GLU A 93 -26.10 4.61 11.69
N ARG A 94 -25.59 4.19 10.54
CA ARG A 94 -25.22 2.79 10.26
C ARG A 94 -23.75 2.51 10.52
N ILE A 95 -22.96 3.54 10.85
CA ILE A 95 -21.53 3.38 11.09
C ILE A 95 -21.34 2.52 12.35
N TYR A 96 -20.74 1.37 12.12
CA TYR A 96 -20.34 0.42 13.16
C TYR A 96 -18.92 0.69 13.64
N GLN A 97 -18.03 1.10 12.73
CA GLN A 97 -16.64 1.38 13.03
C GLN A 97 -16.08 2.52 12.18
N THR A 98 -15.20 3.30 12.78
CA THR A 98 -14.52 4.45 12.15
C THR A 98 -13.04 4.22 12.12
N TYR A 99 -12.45 4.47 10.95
CA TYR A 99 -11.01 4.53 10.72
C TYR A 99 -10.63 5.92 10.21
N TRP A 100 -9.34 6.20 10.18
CA TRP A 100 -8.84 7.42 9.57
C TRP A 100 -7.50 7.21 8.89
N SER A 101 -7.20 8.06 7.92
CA SER A 101 -5.90 8.05 7.23
C SER A 101 -4.84 8.76 8.07
N THR A 102 -3.56 8.43 7.85
CA THR A 102 -2.42 9.04 8.57
C THR A 102 -2.24 10.54 8.33
N GLY A 103 -2.80 11.07 7.25
CA GLY A 103 -2.77 12.51 6.97
C GLY A 103 -1.36 13.12 6.89
N THR A 104 -0.51 12.65 5.99
CA THR A 104 0.87 13.18 5.80
C THR A 104 0.94 14.69 5.53
N THR A 105 -0.18 15.30 5.12
CA THR A 105 -0.27 16.73 4.75
C THR A 105 -1.18 17.55 5.66
N GLY A 106 -1.58 17.05 6.85
CA GLY A 106 -2.43 17.78 7.76
C GLY A 106 -3.56 16.95 8.37
N ARG A 107 -4.83 17.37 8.20
CA ARG A 107 -5.97 16.70 8.82
C ARG A 107 -6.24 15.32 8.22
N PRO A 108 -6.41 14.26 9.04
CA PRO A 108 -6.82 12.95 8.56
C PRO A 108 -8.22 12.99 7.94
N THR A 109 -8.48 12.07 7.01
CA THR A 109 -9.84 11.77 6.54
C THR A 109 -10.41 10.62 7.34
N PHE A 110 -11.67 10.74 7.76
CA PHE A 110 -12.39 9.68 8.44
C PHE A 110 -13.11 8.77 7.45
N MET A 111 -13.19 7.52 7.80
CA MET A 111 -13.87 6.49 7.03
C MET A 111 -14.74 5.64 7.96
N GLY A 112 -16.05 5.71 7.75
CA GLY A 112 -17.03 4.91 8.46
C GLY A 112 -17.43 3.69 7.63
N VAL A 113 -17.59 2.55 8.29
CA VAL A 113 -18.13 1.32 7.70
C VAL A 113 -19.28 0.80 8.52
N SER A 114 -20.33 0.31 7.87
CA SER A 114 -21.41 -0.43 8.54
C SER A 114 -20.96 -1.84 8.91
N TYR A 115 -21.69 -2.51 9.78
CA TYR A 115 -21.42 -3.89 10.17
C TYR A 115 -21.40 -4.85 8.97
N LYS A 116 -22.32 -4.69 8.03
CA LYS A 116 -22.38 -5.50 6.81
C LYS A 116 -21.15 -5.29 5.93
N GLU A 117 -20.72 -4.04 5.75
CA GLU A 117 -19.55 -3.68 4.98
C GLU A 117 -18.26 -4.18 5.65
N ALA A 118 -18.16 -4.05 6.97
CA ALA A 118 -17.04 -4.57 7.75
C ALA A 118 -16.89 -6.09 7.58
N ARG A 119 -17.97 -6.85 7.58
CA ARG A 119 -17.92 -8.30 7.33
C ARG A 119 -17.45 -8.66 5.94
N TYR A 120 -17.90 -7.93 4.91
CA TYR A 120 -17.43 -8.13 3.54
C TYR A 120 -15.94 -7.81 3.44
N TRP A 121 -15.54 -6.71 4.03
CA TRP A 121 -14.15 -6.28 4.06
C TRP A 121 -13.23 -7.28 4.77
N VAL A 122 -13.67 -7.87 5.89
CA VAL A 122 -12.93 -8.95 6.58
C VAL A 122 -12.72 -10.16 5.68
N ASP A 123 -13.68 -10.52 4.82
CA ASP A 123 -13.51 -11.58 3.80
C ASP A 123 -12.42 -11.23 2.80
N VAL A 124 -12.39 -9.98 2.31
CA VAL A 124 -11.33 -9.50 1.40
C VAL A 124 -9.95 -9.61 2.04
N ILE A 125 -9.82 -9.20 3.31
CA ILE A 125 -8.55 -9.31 4.05
C ILE A 125 -8.17 -10.78 4.26
N ALA A 126 -9.13 -11.64 4.58
CA ALA A 126 -8.87 -13.06 4.74
C ALA A 126 -8.36 -13.70 3.44
N ARG A 127 -8.90 -13.30 2.27
CA ARG A 127 -8.37 -13.75 0.95
C ARG A 127 -6.91 -13.37 0.79
N SER A 128 -6.56 -12.13 1.12
CA SER A 128 -5.19 -11.60 1.02
C SER A 128 -4.23 -12.38 1.93
N LEU A 129 -4.54 -12.53 3.21
CA LEU A 129 -3.71 -13.30 4.15
C LEU A 129 -3.60 -14.78 3.77
N PHE A 130 -4.70 -15.38 3.33
CA PHE A 130 -4.76 -16.78 2.91
C PHE A 130 -3.96 -17.02 1.62
N SER A 131 -3.99 -16.08 0.69
CA SER A 131 -3.20 -16.06 -0.53
C SER A 131 -1.69 -16.10 -0.24
N CYS A 132 -1.27 -15.41 0.83
CA CYS A 132 0.11 -15.38 1.32
C CYS A 132 0.44 -16.53 2.28
N GLY A 133 -0.41 -17.53 2.37
CA GLY A 133 -0.15 -18.78 3.07
C GLY A 133 -0.58 -18.84 4.52
N LEU A 134 -1.27 -17.83 5.09
CA LEU A 134 -1.84 -17.93 6.44
C LEU A 134 -2.93 -18.99 6.49
N ARG A 135 -2.87 -19.89 7.47
CA ARG A 135 -3.81 -21.01 7.63
C ARG A 135 -4.33 -21.11 9.06
N LYS A 136 -5.40 -21.87 9.22
CA LYS A 136 -5.95 -22.21 10.55
C LYS A 136 -4.88 -22.88 11.41
N GLY A 137 -4.69 -22.38 12.61
CA GLY A 137 -3.73 -22.87 13.58
C GLY A 137 -2.33 -22.26 13.47
N ASP A 138 -2.02 -21.50 12.40
CA ASP A 138 -0.80 -20.73 12.34
C ASP A 138 -0.76 -19.67 13.45
N LEU A 139 0.42 -19.30 13.90
CA LEU A 139 0.61 -18.25 14.90
C LEU A 139 0.98 -16.95 14.19
N PHE A 140 0.01 -16.05 14.13
CA PHE A 140 0.08 -14.78 13.41
C PHE A 140 0.54 -13.64 14.35
N HIS A 141 1.75 -13.13 14.12
CA HIS A 141 2.30 -11.99 14.83
C HIS A 141 1.96 -10.69 14.12
N HIS A 142 1.10 -9.87 14.73
CA HIS A 142 0.72 -8.59 14.18
C HIS A 142 1.59 -7.48 14.75
N ALA A 143 2.57 -7.02 13.97
CA ALA A 143 3.59 -6.02 14.35
C ALA A 143 3.35 -4.66 13.70
N THR A 144 2.11 -4.33 13.35
CA THR A 144 1.73 -3.00 12.85
C THR A 144 0.77 -2.32 13.80
N GLN A 145 0.67 -0.98 13.70
CA GLN A 145 -0.15 -0.19 14.61
C GLN A 145 -1.62 -0.64 14.59
N LEU A 146 -2.19 -0.82 15.78
CA LEU A 146 -3.57 -1.27 15.94
C LEU A 146 -4.57 -0.11 15.97
N SER A 147 -4.12 1.09 16.28
CA SER A 147 -4.96 2.29 16.30
C SER A 147 -5.08 2.90 14.90
N SER A 148 -6.16 3.60 14.64
CA SER A 148 -6.36 4.52 13.51
C SER A 148 -6.59 3.89 12.14
N PHE A 149 -5.75 2.94 11.75
CA PHE A 149 -5.76 2.45 10.37
C PHE A 149 -6.71 1.29 10.15
N ALA A 150 -7.33 1.32 8.99
CA ALA A 150 -7.98 0.16 8.42
C ALA A 150 -7.05 -1.08 8.40
N GLY A 151 -5.74 -0.88 8.19
CA GLY A 151 -4.71 -1.92 8.17
C GLY A 151 -4.32 -2.54 9.51
N GLY A 152 -4.76 -1.99 10.64
CA GLY A 152 -4.54 -2.58 11.96
C GLY A 152 -5.57 -3.66 12.28
N TYR A 153 -6.72 -3.24 12.76
CA TYR A 153 -7.81 -4.14 13.19
C TYR A 153 -8.32 -5.06 12.07
N GLY A 154 -8.43 -4.56 10.84
CA GLY A 154 -8.92 -5.36 9.74
C GLY A 154 -8.13 -6.65 9.55
N PHE A 155 -6.80 -6.59 9.62
CA PHE A 155 -5.95 -7.77 9.47
C PHE A 155 -6.04 -8.73 10.67
N LEU A 156 -6.28 -8.23 11.87
CA LEU A 156 -6.60 -9.10 13.02
C LEU A 156 -7.88 -9.89 12.78
N TRP A 157 -8.93 -9.23 12.30
CA TRP A 157 -10.19 -9.90 11.99
C TRP A 157 -10.07 -10.88 10.84
N GLY A 158 -9.31 -10.52 9.77
CA GLY A 158 -9.00 -11.44 8.67
C GLY A 158 -8.29 -12.70 9.15
N ALA A 159 -7.29 -12.56 10.00
CA ALA A 159 -6.58 -13.69 10.61
C ALA A 159 -7.50 -14.50 11.53
N GLN A 160 -8.36 -13.84 12.31
CA GLN A 160 -9.31 -14.49 13.20
C GLN A 160 -10.33 -15.38 12.46
N VAL A 161 -10.90 -14.88 11.34
CA VAL A 161 -11.86 -15.70 10.56
C VAL A 161 -11.19 -16.86 9.84
N ILE A 162 -9.91 -16.76 9.50
CA ILE A 162 -9.10 -17.89 9.01
C ILE A 162 -8.92 -18.94 10.10
N GLY A 163 -8.95 -18.54 11.37
CA GLY A 163 -8.72 -19.40 12.53
C GLY A 163 -7.26 -19.49 12.94
N ALA A 164 -6.46 -18.47 12.64
CA ALA A 164 -5.10 -18.34 13.14
C ALA A 164 -5.10 -17.98 14.64
N ASN A 165 -4.04 -18.34 15.33
CA ASN A 165 -3.74 -17.85 16.68
C ASN A 165 -3.06 -16.48 16.55
N ILE A 166 -3.56 -15.47 17.26
CA ILE A 166 -3.14 -14.10 17.06
C ILE A 166 -2.31 -13.58 18.22
N ILE A 167 -1.12 -13.00 17.89
CA ILE A 167 -0.34 -12.18 18.81
C ILE A 167 -0.56 -10.71 18.39
N PRO A 168 -1.44 -9.95 19.07
CA PRO A 168 -1.77 -8.57 18.73
C PRO A 168 -0.74 -7.61 19.35
N ALA A 169 0.53 -7.72 18.93
CA ALA A 169 1.65 -7.00 19.54
C ALA A 169 1.61 -5.49 19.26
N GLY A 170 1.04 -5.07 18.13
CA GLY A 170 1.04 -3.68 17.72
C GLY A 170 2.40 -3.22 17.20
N ALA A 171 2.54 -1.93 16.88
CA ALA A 171 3.81 -1.33 16.46
C ALA A 171 4.68 -0.92 17.67
N GLY A 172 5.96 -0.65 17.40
CA GLY A 172 6.93 -0.18 18.38
C GLY A 172 7.41 -1.25 19.37
N ASN A 173 8.36 -0.86 20.23
CA ASN A 173 8.99 -1.74 21.22
C ASN A 173 9.63 -3.00 20.61
N THR A 174 10.71 -2.80 19.86
CA THR A 174 11.46 -3.84 19.17
C THR A 174 11.92 -4.99 20.06
N GLU A 175 12.29 -4.69 21.32
CA GLU A 175 12.66 -5.72 22.28
C GLU A 175 11.52 -6.67 22.60
N ARG A 176 10.30 -6.14 22.71
CA ARG A 176 9.10 -6.96 22.90
C ARG A 176 8.85 -7.85 21.69
N HIS A 177 9.04 -7.35 20.45
CA HIS A 177 8.87 -8.18 19.25
C HIS A 177 9.90 -9.31 19.22
N LEU A 178 11.18 -9.01 19.45
CA LEU A 178 12.23 -10.03 19.52
C LEU A 178 11.94 -11.08 20.60
N TRP A 179 11.50 -10.66 21.79
CA TRP A 179 11.11 -11.57 22.87
C TRP A 179 9.91 -12.43 22.49
N LEU A 180 8.86 -11.85 21.89
CA LEU A 180 7.67 -12.58 21.45
C LEU A 180 8.00 -13.61 20.37
N ILE A 181 8.83 -13.25 19.38
CA ILE A 181 9.27 -14.15 18.32
C ILE A 181 10.07 -15.33 18.90
N SER A 182 11.01 -15.05 19.79
CA SER A 182 11.85 -16.08 20.41
C SER A 182 11.05 -17.00 21.34
N THR A 183 10.05 -16.46 22.06
CA THR A 183 9.29 -17.20 23.08
C THR A 183 8.11 -17.95 22.51
N LEU A 184 7.27 -17.27 21.70
CA LEU A 184 6.03 -17.85 21.17
C LEU A 184 6.21 -18.54 19.82
N LYS A 185 7.31 -18.25 19.13
CA LYS A 185 7.67 -18.87 17.84
C LYS A 185 6.57 -18.75 16.78
N PRO A 186 6.10 -17.52 16.47
CA PRO A 186 5.15 -17.33 15.37
C PRO A 186 5.75 -17.75 14.03
N ASN A 187 4.92 -18.27 13.13
CA ASN A 187 5.34 -18.65 11.79
C ASN A 187 4.90 -17.65 10.70
N PHE A 188 4.05 -16.70 11.04
CA PHE A 188 3.59 -15.65 10.13
C PHE A 188 3.65 -14.30 10.83
N ILE A 189 4.23 -13.29 10.17
CA ILE A 189 4.29 -11.92 10.70
C ILE A 189 3.74 -10.91 9.70
N LYS A 190 2.91 -9.97 10.18
CA LYS A 190 2.56 -8.76 9.45
C LYS A 190 3.31 -7.58 10.03
N ILE A 191 4.14 -6.93 9.21
CA ILE A 191 5.07 -5.89 9.63
C ILE A 191 5.28 -4.88 8.49
N LEU A 192 5.69 -3.66 8.79
CA LEU A 192 6.10 -2.70 7.76
C LEU A 192 7.46 -3.10 7.18
N PRO A 193 7.73 -2.89 5.88
CA PRO A 193 9.02 -3.19 5.25
C PRO A 193 10.21 -2.60 5.99
N SER A 194 10.21 -1.30 6.25
CA SER A 194 11.30 -0.62 6.97
C SER A 194 11.50 -1.18 8.38
N TYR A 195 10.40 -1.47 9.08
CA TYR A 195 10.47 -1.99 10.45
C TYR A 195 10.94 -3.46 10.49
N ALA A 196 10.64 -4.27 9.46
CA ALA A 196 11.18 -5.63 9.36
C ALA A 196 12.71 -5.62 9.25
N ASN A 197 13.27 -4.70 8.47
CA ASN A 197 14.71 -4.49 8.41
C ASN A 197 15.27 -4.09 9.77
N TYR A 198 14.66 -3.11 10.41
CA TYR A 198 15.10 -2.63 11.72
C TYR A 198 15.08 -3.71 12.81
N VAL A 199 14.01 -4.53 12.86
CA VAL A 199 13.90 -5.65 13.81
C VAL A 199 15.00 -6.69 13.58
N ALA A 200 15.30 -7.03 12.32
CA ALA A 200 16.36 -7.98 12.00
C ALA A 200 17.75 -7.47 12.46
N GLU A 201 18.06 -6.22 12.16
CA GLU A 201 19.33 -5.59 12.57
C GLU A 201 19.43 -5.47 14.11
N ALA A 202 18.34 -5.09 14.78
CA ALA A 202 18.30 -5.04 16.25
C ALA A 202 18.47 -6.42 16.89
N GLY A 203 17.90 -7.46 16.25
CA GLY A 203 18.11 -8.85 16.66
C GLY A 203 19.59 -9.25 16.56
N TYR A 204 20.20 -8.98 15.41
CA TYR A 204 21.61 -9.25 15.17
C TYR A 204 22.51 -8.60 16.23
N LYS A 205 22.28 -7.34 16.57
CA LYS A 205 23.02 -6.63 17.66
C LYS A 205 22.93 -7.33 19.01
N LYS A 206 21.84 -8.05 19.27
CA LYS A 206 21.59 -8.79 20.51
C LYS A 206 22.04 -10.25 20.42
N GLY A 207 22.70 -10.67 19.34
CA GLY A 207 23.10 -12.04 19.10
C GLY A 207 21.93 -12.98 18.74
N ILE A 208 20.79 -12.42 18.33
CA ILE A 208 19.60 -13.16 17.86
C ILE A 208 19.65 -13.23 16.32
N ASP A 209 19.92 -14.41 15.80
CA ASP A 209 19.88 -14.65 14.35
C ASP A 209 18.44 -14.84 13.90
N MET A 210 17.88 -13.84 13.20
CA MET A 210 16.52 -13.89 12.69
C MET A 210 16.37 -14.87 11.53
N SER A 211 17.43 -15.24 10.83
CA SER A 211 17.38 -16.17 9.70
C SER A 211 17.00 -17.60 10.10
N VAL A 212 17.19 -17.94 11.37
CA VAL A 212 16.80 -19.24 11.96
C VAL A 212 15.58 -19.09 12.90
N SER A 213 14.88 -17.98 12.84
CA SER A 213 13.64 -17.76 13.58
C SER A 213 12.54 -18.71 13.10
N SER A 214 11.43 -18.75 13.81
CA SER A 214 10.25 -19.52 13.41
C SER A 214 9.42 -18.86 12.30
N ILE A 215 9.72 -17.61 11.92
CA ILE A 215 8.99 -16.88 10.90
C ILE A 215 9.26 -17.53 9.53
N GLU A 216 8.21 -17.99 8.89
CA GLU A 216 8.25 -18.55 7.53
C GLU A 216 7.76 -17.56 6.48
N ARG A 217 6.85 -16.65 6.87
CA ARG A 217 6.18 -15.71 5.98
C ARG A 217 6.07 -14.34 6.59
N ILE A 218 6.38 -13.34 5.79
CA ILE A 218 6.31 -11.93 6.15
C ILE A 218 5.33 -11.24 5.22
N TYR A 219 4.30 -10.60 5.76
CA TYR A 219 3.32 -9.85 5.01
C TYR A 219 3.57 -8.35 5.13
N PHE A 220 3.91 -7.72 4.03
CA PHE A 220 4.15 -6.29 3.90
C PHE A 220 2.91 -5.52 3.46
N SER A 221 2.85 -4.26 3.83
CA SER A 221 1.88 -3.28 3.34
C SER A 221 2.29 -1.87 3.71
N ALA A 222 1.68 -0.88 3.08
CA ALA A 222 1.76 0.54 3.41
C ALA A 222 3.07 1.27 3.05
N GLU A 223 4.13 0.57 2.73
CA GLU A 223 5.41 1.12 2.27
C GLU A 223 5.88 0.37 1.02
N PRO A 224 6.62 1.03 0.11
CA PRO A 224 7.24 0.35 -1.01
C PRO A 224 8.20 -0.76 -0.55
N SER A 225 8.18 -1.90 -1.23
CA SER A 225 9.09 -3.02 -0.97
C SER A 225 9.71 -3.54 -2.28
N PRO A 226 10.71 -2.81 -2.85
CA PRO A 226 11.36 -3.19 -4.10
C PRO A 226 12.01 -4.57 -4.03
N PRO A 227 12.18 -5.26 -5.18
CA PRO A 227 12.66 -6.66 -5.20
C PRO A 227 14.00 -6.88 -4.49
N ASP A 228 14.96 -5.95 -4.64
CA ASP A 228 16.26 -6.07 -3.97
C ASP A 228 16.15 -5.96 -2.46
N PHE A 229 15.34 -5.02 -1.98
CA PHE A 229 15.04 -4.87 -0.57
C PHE A 229 14.36 -6.14 -0.01
N ARG A 230 13.38 -6.69 -0.73
CA ARG A 230 12.68 -7.93 -0.33
C ARG A 230 13.67 -9.09 -0.22
N ARG A 231 14.55 -9.28 -1.21
CA ARG A 231 15.59 -10.32 -1.17
C ARG A 231 16.53 -10.18 0.03
N ASP A 232 16.87 -8.94 0.42
CA ASP A 232 17.68 -8.70 1.63
C ASP A 232 16.93 -9.11 2.90
N ILE A 233 15.66 -8.73 3.01
CA ILE A 233 14.81 -9.12 4.16
C ILE A 233 14.62 -10.63 4.22
N GLU A 234 14.33 -11.28 3.09
CA GLU A 234 14.17 -12.74 3.01
C GLU A 234 15.41 -13.49 3.49
N ARG A 235 16.59 -12.99 3.12
CA ARG A 235 17.87 -13.54 3.61
C ARG A 235 18.05 -13.33 5.11
N LYS A 236 17.76 -12.12 5.63
CA LYS A 236 17.89 -11.78 7.05
C LYS A 236 16.94 -12.57 7.93
N TRP A 237 15.75 -12.87 7.43
CA TRP A 237 14.70 -13.56 8.21
C TRP A 237 14.60 -15.05 7.92
N GLY A 238 15.23 -15.56 6.86
CA GLY A 238 15.02 -16.94 6.40
C GLY A 238 13.57 -17.22 5.97
N ALA A 239 12.84 -16.21 5.55
CA ALA A 239 11.40 -16.23 5.33
C ALA A 239 11.03 -15.68 3.96
N ILE A 240 9.86 -16.01 3.45
CA ILE A 240 9.31 -15.48 2.18
C ILE A 240 8.50 -14.22 2.47
N THR A 241 8.71 -13.17 1.68
CA THR A 241 7.94 -11.92 1.78
C THR A 241 6.78 -11.90 0.81
N TYR A 242 5.67 -11.29 1.22
CA TYR A 242 4.50 -11.00 0.39
C TYR A 242 4.13 -9.53 0.56
N ASP A 243 3.63 -8.91 -0.50
CA ASP A 243 3.23 -7.51 -0.48
C ASP A 243 1.75 -7.33 -0.81
N SER A 244 1.18 -6.24 -0.32
CA SER A 244 -0.18 -5.81 -0.62
C SER A 244 -0.28 -4.31 -0.66
N TYR A 245 -1.07 -3.82 -1.59
CA TYR A 245 -1.36 -2.40 -1.72
C TYR A 245 -2.78 -2.08 -1.23
N GLY A 246 -2.91 -0.93 -0.57
CA GLY A 246 -4.21 -0.46 -0.16
C GLY A 246 -4.24 0.89 0.53
N LEU A 247 -5.40 1.52 0.46
CA LEU A 247 -5.71 2.84 1.01
C LEU A 247 -6.82 2.74 2.04
N SER A 248 -6.67 3.46 3.15
CA SER A 248 -7.72 3.56 4.16
C SER A 248 -9.01 4.17 3.60
N ASP A 249 -8.90 5.19 2.73
CA ASP A 249 -10.05 5.88 2.14
C ASP A 249 -10.98 4.95 1.35
N VAL A 250 -10.43 3.93 0.70
CA VAL A 250 -11.18 2.93 -0.09
C VAL A 250 -11.48 1.65 0.70
N GLY A 251 -10.72 1.38 1.77
CA GLY A 251 -10.79 0.13 2.55
C GLY A 251 -9.90 -0.96 1.96
N GLN A 252 -8.69 -1.08 2.51
CA GLN A 252 -7.62 -1.98 2.06
C GLN A 252 -7.83 -3.45 2.45
N PRO A 253 -7.18 -4.42 1.73
CA PRO A 253 -6.35 -4.22 0.56
C PRO A 253 -7.17 -4.03 -0.72
N GLN A 254 -6.67 -3.24 -1.66
CA GLN A 254 -7.19 -3.17 -3.01
C GLN A 254 -6.53 -4.19 -3.94
N SER A 255 -5.31 -4.61 -3.59
CA SER A 255 -4.62 -5.67 -4.30
C SER A 255 -3.62 -6.40 -3.40
N TYR A 256 -3.28 -7.64 -3.74
CA TYR A 256 -2.37 -8.49 -2.95
C TYR A 256 -1.67 -9.56 -3.81
N GLU A 257 -0.51 -9.99 -3.35
CA GLU A 257 0.25 -11.06 -3.98
C GLU A 257 -0.32 -12.47 -3.72
N CYS A 258 0.17 -13.41 -4.51
CA CYS A 258 0.06 -14.84 -4.28
C CYS A 258 1.45 -15.50 -4.36
N ASP A 259 1.53 -16.82 -4.15
CA ASP A 259 2.79 -17.60 -4.18
C ASP A 259 3.58 -17.55 -5.51
N ILE A 260 3.02 -16.93 -6.55
CA ILE A 260 3.72 -16.77 -7.84
C ILE A 260 4.61 -15.53 -7.84
N HIS A 261 4.34 -14.56 -6.96
CA HIS A 261 5.08 -13.29 -6.83
C HIS A 261 5.21 -12.49 -8.14
N ASP A 262 4.17 -12.54 -8.97
CA ASP A 262 4.14 -11.88 -10.28
C ASP A 262 3.01 -10.85 -10.34
N GLY A 263 3.17 -9.77 -9.58
CA GLY A 263 2.20 -8.69 -9.43
C GLY A 263 1.13 -8.95 -8.38
N HIS A 264 0.28 -7.95 -8.16
CA HIS A 264 -0.78 -7.95 -7.17
C HIS A 264 -2.15 -8.18 -7.81
N HIS A 265 -2.88 -9.21 -7.42
CA HIS A 265 -4.26 -9.45 -7.84
C HIS A 265 -5.18 -8.32 -7.37
N ALA A 266 -5.87 -7.67 -8.29
CA ALA A 266 -6.87 -6.67 -7.98
C ALA A 266 -8.11 -7.29 -7.30
N VAL A 267 -8.64 -6.65 -6.26
CA VAL A 267 -9.84 -7.12 -5.54
C VAL A 267 -11.08 -6.60 -6.24
N GLN A 268 -11.47 -7.25 -7.33
CA GLN A 268 -12.45 -6.78 -8.30
C GLN A 268 -13.88 -6.67 -7.77
N ASP A 269 -14.28 -7.51 -6.85
CA ASP A 269 -15.62 -7.51 -6.27
C ASP A 269 -15.80 -6.49 -5.13
N TRP A 270 -14.70 -5.95 -4.61
CA TRP A 270 -14.68 -4.90 -3.59
C TRP A 270 -14.62 -3.50 -4.18
N CYS A 271 -13.74 -3.32 -5.16
CA CYS A 271 -13.58 -2.06 -5.88
C CYS A 271 -13.31 -2.27 -7.37
N LEU A 272 -13.79 -1.35 -8.17
CA LEU A 272 -13.37 -1.21 -9.55
C LEU A 272 -12.04 -0.47 -9.56
N THR A 273 -11.07 -1.03 -10.28
CA THR A 273 -9.73 -0.46 -10.47
C THR A 273 -9.64 0.12 -11.86
N GLU A 274 -9.26 1.39 -11.98
CA GLU A 274 -8.84 2.03 -13.22
C GLU A 274 -7.36 2.40 -13.09
N ILE A 275 -6.63 2.33 -14.19
CA ILE A 275 -5.33 2.97 -14.35
C ILE A 275 -5.53 4.10 -15.33
N VAL A 276 -5.19 5.33 -14.94
CA VAL A 276 -5.55 6.55 -15.67
C VAL A 276 -4.31 7.37 -15.97
N ASP A 277 -4.18 7.79 -17.20
CA ASP A 277 -3.10 8.68 -17.63
C ASP A 277 -3.18 10.01 -16.85
N PRO A 278 -2.10 10.42 -16.17
CA PRO A 278 -2.12 11.62 -15.34
C PRO A 278 -2.29 12.93 -16.13
N GLU A 279 -2.01 12.95 -17.43
CA GLU A 279 -2.10 14.14 -18.28
C GLU A 279 -3.44 14.18 -19.04
N THR A 280 -3.75 13.12 -19.79
CA THR A 280 -4.95 13.06 -20.64
C THR A 280 -6.23 12.73 -19.86
N LYS A 281 -6.10 12.13 -18.65
CA LYS A 281 -7.20 11.63 -17.83
C LYS A 281 -7.99 10.47 -18.46
N GLU A 282 -7.42 9.84 -19.48
CA GLU A 282 -7.99 8.66 -20.13
C GLU A 282 -7.59 7.37 -19.40
N THR A 283 -8.48 6.39 -19.40
CA THR A 283 -8.22 5.08 -18.80
C THR A 283 -7.28 4.27 -19.70
N ILE A 284 -6.22 3.72 -19.09
CA ILE A 284 -5.22 2.88 -19.72
C ILE A 284 -5.64 1.42 -19.59
N GLN A 285 -5.70 0.71 -20.72
CA GLN A 285 -5.98 -0.73 -20.79
C GLN A 285 -4.75 -1.56 -21.20
N GLU A 286 -3.66 -0.90 -21.56
CA GLU A 286 -2.42 -1.51 -22.04
C GLU A 286 -1.55 -1.99 -20.86
N GLU A 287 -1.08 -3.26 -20.96
CA GLU A 287 -0.13 -3.82 -20.00
C GLU A 287 1.22 -3.07 -20.05
N GLY A 288 1.81 -2.85 -18.87
CA GLY A 288 3.09 -2.16 -18.72
C GLY A 288 3.04 -0.64 -18.87
N LYS A 289 1.92 -0.06 -19.32
CA LYS A 289 1.78 1.40 -19.39
C LYS A 289 1.37 1.97 -18.04
N GLU A 290 2.23 2.83 -17.49
CA GLU A 290 2.04 3.41 -16.16
C GLU A 290 0.95 4.51 -16.16
N GLY A 291 0.19 4.55 -15.09
CA GLY A 291 -0.81 5.59 -14.82
C GLY A 291 -1.20 5.62 -13.36
N VAL A 292 -2.08 6.54 -13.01
CA VAL A 292 -2.59 6.71 -11.65
C VAL A 292 -3.66 5.68 -11.36
N LEU A 293 -3.54 5.00 -10.23
CA LEU A 293 -4.59 4.13 -9.71
C LEU A 293 -5.80 4.98 -9.30
N VAL A 294 -6.96 4.60 -9.81
CA VAL A 294 -8.24 5.21 -9.46
C VAL A 294 -9.21 4.11 -9.02
N TYR A 295 -9.88 4.33 -7.90
CA TYR A 295 -10.77 3.33 -7.33
C TYR A 295 -12.21 3.81 -7.19
N THR A 296 -13.15 2.95 -7.58
CA THR A 296 -14.57 3.09 -7.23
C THR A 296 -14.97 1.93 -6.33
N ASN A 297 -15.41 2.21 -5.11
CA ASN A 297 -15.88 1.17 -4.20
C ASN A 297 -17.25 0.64 -4.65
N LEU A 298 -17.39 -0.68 -4.67
CA LEU A 298 -18.59 -1.36 -5.19
C LEU A 298 -19.55 -1.84 -4.09
N VAL A 299 -19.13 -1.79 -2.82
CA VAL A 299 -19.86 -2.38 -1.68
C VAL A 299 -20.20 -1.35 -0.61
N ARG A 300 -19.35 -0.36 -0.39
CA ARG A 300 -19.50 0.61 0.69
C ARG A 300 -20.57 1.66 0.37
N GLN A 301 -21.80 1.42 0.84
CA GLN A 301 -22.91 2.34 0.69
C GLN A 301 -22.95 3.40 1.80
N THR A 302 -22.37 3.12 2.97
CA THR A 302 -22.37 4.03 4.13
C THR A 302 -21.58 5.31 3.82
N MET A 303 -20.40 5.15 3.26
CA MET A 303 -19.56 6.24 2.75
C MET A 303 -19.04 5.85 1.34
N PRO A 304 -19.83 6.08 0.30
CA PRO A 304 -19.43 5.75 -1.07
C PRO A 304 -18.21 6.54 -1.50
N ILE A 305 -17.34 5.88 -2.25
CA ILE A 305 -16.16 6.47 -2.89
C ILE A 305 -16.22 6.11 -4.37
N ILE A 306 -16.27 7.12 -5.24
CA ILE A 306 -16.39 6.96 -6.69
C ILE A 306 -15.24 7.68 -7.37
N ARG A 307 -14.53 6.96 -8.25
CA ARG A 307 -13.37 7.43 -9.01
C ARG A 307 -12.34 8.21 -8.15
N PHE A 308 -11.93 7.60 -7.05
CA PHE A 308 -10.97 8.21 -6.12
C PHE A 308 -9.57 8.23 -6.74
N TRP A 309 -9.06 9.42 -6.97
CA TRP A 309 -7.73 9.67 -7.50
C TRP A 309 -6.71 9.52 -6.38
N THR A 310 -5.88 8.46 -6.45
CA THR A 310 -4.97 8.12 -5.35
C THR A 310 -3.67 8.90 -5.34
N ASN A 311 -3.24 9.39 -6.49
CA ASN A 311 -1.90 9.82 -6.83
C ASN A 311 -0.85 8.70 -6.90
N ASP A 312 -1.17 7.46 -6.56
CA ASP A 312 -0.25 6.33 -6.61
C ASP A 312 -0.15 5.80 -8.04
N LEU A 313 1.10 5.57 -8.52
CA LEU A 313 1.39 5.10 -9.86
C LEU A 313 1.52 3.58 -9.90
N SER A 314 0.93 2.98 -10.92
CA SER A 314 1.06 1.55 -11.22
C SER A 314 0.75 1.29 -12.71
N SER A 315 0.88 0.05 -13.15
CA SER A 315 0.48 -0.41 -14.47
C SER A 315 -0.28 -1.74 -14.38
N TRP A 316 -1.05 -2.07 -15.41
CA TRP A 316 -1.51 -3.45 -15.57
C TRP A 316 -0.31 -4.33 -15.88
N ARG A 317 -0.02 -5.28 -14.98
CA ARG A 317 1.04 -6.25 -15.20
C ARG A 317 0.58 -7.38 -16.09
N HIS A 318 -0.60 -7.93 -15.79
CA HIS A 318 -1.26 -8.95 -16.59
C HIS A 318 -2.77 -8.85 -16.45
N LEU A 319 -3.46 -8.84 -17.58
CA LEU A 319 -4.92 -8.86 -17.65
C LEU A 319 -5.47 -10.29 -17.60
N GLU A 320 -4.68 -11.28 -18.00
CA GLU A 320 -5.04 -12.70 -18.05
C GLU A 320 -4.99 -13.38 -16.66
N PRO A 321 -5.77 -14.45 -16.48
CA PRO A 321 -5.76 -15.24 -15.26
C PRO A 321 -4.36 -15.73 -14.87
N CYS A 322 -4.09 -15.76 -13.58
CA CYS A 322 -2.81 -16.23 -13.05
C CYS A 322 -2.74 -17.77 -12.99
N VAL A 323 -1.54 -18.31 -13.17
CA VAL A 323 -1.26 -19.75 -12.96
C VAL A 323 -1.57 -20.24 -11.54
N CYS A 324 -1.67 -19.34 -10.56
CA CYS A 324 -2.16 -19.67 -9.24
C CYS A 324 -3.64 -20.12 -9.24
N GLY A 325 -4.38 -19.84 -10.32
CA GLY A 325 -5.80 -20.14 -10.51
C GLY A 325 -6.74 -18.99 -10.17
N ARG A 326 -6.25 -17.84 -9.68
CA ARG A 326 -7.04 -16.61 -9.56
C ARG A 326 -7.25 -15.97 -10.94
N THR A 327 -8.45 -15.48 -11.15
CA THR A 327 -8.86 -14.91 -12.44
C THR A 327 -8.75 -13.40 -12.49
N ALA A 328 -8.54 -12.74 -11.35
CA ALA A 328 -8.38 -11.31 -11.29
C ALA A 328 -7.11 -10.84 -12.00
N PRO A 329 -7.16 -9.73 -12.77
CA PRO A 329 -5.97 -9.10 -13.33
C PRO A 329 -5.01 -8.66 -12.23
N ARG A 330 -3.75 -8.50 -12.62
CA ARG A 330 -2.68 -8.11 -11.71
C ARG A 330 -2.15 -6.74 -12.07
N ILE A 331 -1.89 -5.93 -11.05
CA ILE A 331 -1.19 -4.66 -11.19
C ILE A 331 0.27 -4.82 -10.73
N ASP A 332 1.12 -3.92 -11.20
CA ASP A 332 2.48 -3.79 -10.66
C ASP A 332 2.44 -3.25 -9.22
N PRO A 333 3.42 -3.60 -8.38
CA PRO A 333 3.56 -3.00 -7.06
C PRO A 333 3.71 -1.47 -7.14
N VAL A 334 3.14 -0.77 -6.16
CA VAL A 334 3.19 0.69 -6.09
C VAL A 334 4.47 1.16 -5.42
N TYR A 335 5.32 1.84 -6.16
CA TYR A 335 6.58 2.39 -5.64
C TYR A 335 6.63 3.92 -5.63
N CYS A 336 5.79 4.57 -6.43
CA CYS A 336 5.84 6.01 -6.67
C CYS A 336 4.45 6.65 -6.62
N ARG A 337 4.45 7.98 -6.41
CA ARG A 337 3.25 8.82 -6.46
C ARG A 337 3.47 10.00 -7.39
N VAL A 338 2.39 10.47 -8.03
CA VAL A 338 2.46 11.68 -8.88
C VAL A 338 2.83 12.94 -8.08
N ASP A 339 2.33 13.04 -6.84
CA ASP A 339 2.59 14.18 -5.96
C ASP A 339 3.94 14.11 -5.22
N ASP A 340 4.62 12.95 -5.26
CA ASP A 340 6.00 12.81 -4.79
C ASP A 340 7.02 13.23 -5.87
N VAL A 341 6.56 13.40 -7.12
CA VAL A 341 7.42 13.92 -8.19
C VAL A 341 7.72 15.39 -7.96
N ILE A 342 8.98 15.71 -7.83
CA ILE A 342 9.45 17.10 -7.76
C ILE A 342 10.37 17.42 -8.91
N LYS A 343 10.33 18.65 -9.38
CA LYS A 343 11.34 19.13 -10.34
C LYS A 343 12.62 19.50 -9.60
N VAL A 344 13.71 18.80 -9.92
CA VAL A 344 15.04 19.11 -9.41
C VAL A 344 15.95 19.30 -10.61
N LYS A 345 16.64 20.43 -10.69
CA LYS A 345 17.51 20.79 -11.82
C LYS A 345 16.82 20.68 -13.19
N GLY A 346 15.51 20.99 -13.24
CA GLY A 346 14.71 20.92 -14.47
C GLY A 346 14.25 19.52 -14.88
N VAL A 347 14.60 18.48 -14.13
CA VAL A 347 14.21 17.09 -14.37
C VAL A 347 13.16 16.64 -13.36
N ASN A 348 12.19 15.85 -13.78
CA ASN A 348 11.28 15.19 -12.87
C ASN A 348 12.05 14.15 -12.03
N PHE A 349 12.03 14.29 -10.72
CA PHE A 349 12.73 13.44 -9.78
C PHE A 349 11.71 12.63 -8.96
N TRP A 350 11.87 11.33 -8.98
CA TRP A 350 11.05 10.38 -8.20
C TRP A 350 11.84 9.87 -6.99
N PRO A 351 11.45 10.25 -5.77
CA PRO A 351 12.14 9.77 -4.57
C PRO A 351 12.20 8.25 -4.43
N GLY A 352 11.15 7.56 -4.88
CA GLY A 352 11.09 6.09 -4.86
C GLY A 352 12.22 5.41 -5.67
N ALA A 353 12.70 6.07 -6.72
CA ALA A 353 13.81 5.54 -7.54
C ALA A 353 15.17 5.52 -6.81
N VAL A 354 15.31 6.26 -5.70
CA VAL A 354 16.49 6.22 -4.82
C VAL A 354 16.66 4.83 -4.21
N TRP A 355 15.58 4.15 -3.87
CA TRP A 355 15.58 2.78 -3.36
C TRP A 355 16.19 1.78 -4.33
N THR A 356 15.98 1.98 -5.64
CA THR A 356 16.51 1.09 -6.69
C THR A 356 18.03 1.07 -6.68
N VAL A 357 18.66 2.19 -6.32
CA VAL A 357 20.13 2.27 -6.23
C VAL A 357 20.63 1.78 -4.87
N LEU A 358 20.02 2.24 -3.78
CA LEU A 358 20.47 1.91 -2.42
C LEU A 358 20.23 0.44 -2.06
N GLY A 359 19.11 -0.13 -2.47
CA GLY A 359 18.73 -1.52 -2.18
C GLY A 359 19.68 -2.56 -2.77
N GLY A 360 20.37 -2.23 -3.85
CA GLY A 360 21.39 -3.08 -4.48
C GLY A 360 22.77 -3.03 -3.79
N GLN A 361 22.96 -2.19 -2.77
CA GLN A 361 24.27 -1.99 -2.15
C GLN A 361 24.43 -2.85 -0.89
N PRO A 362 25.42 -3.75 -0.86
CA PRO A 362 25.62 -4.68 0.28
C PRO A 362 25.96 -3.96 1.58
N GLU A 363 26.56 -2.76 1.53
CA GLU A 363 27.01 -1.99 2.68
C GLU A 363 25.91 -1.09 3.28
N LEU A 364 24.80 -0.86 2.57
CA LEU A 364 23.74 0.07 2.98
C LEU A 364 22.58 -0.65 3.65
N ALA A 365 22.07 -0.04 4.72
CA ALA A 365 20.92 -0.57 5.48
C ALA A 365 19.57 -0.34 4.77
N GLY A 366 19.54 0.51 3.74
CA GLY A 366 18.33 0.87 3.01
C GLY A 366 17.60 2.10 3.60
N THR A 367 17.78 2.42 4.87
CA THR A 367 17.23 3.65 5.46
C THR A 367 17.93 4.88 4.87
N HIS A 368 17.14 5.86 4.43
CA HIS A 368 17.68 7.06 3.82
C HIS A 368 16.76 8.28 3.95
N ARG A 369 17.33 9.47 3.73
CA ARG A 369 16.61 10.75 3.59
C ARG A 369 17.12 11.47 2.34
N ILE A 370 16.23 12.16 1.67
CA ILE A 370 16.51 12.94 0.46
C ILE A 370 16.22 14.40 0.79
N PHE A 371 17.20 15.26 0.55
CA PHE A 371 17.09 16.69 0.77
C PHE A 371 17.22 17.41 -0.56
N VAL A 372 16.29 18.29 -0.87
CA VAL A 372 16.40 19.20 -2.00
C VAL A 372 16.47 20.61 -1.44
N GLU A 373 17.60 21.26 -1.66
CA GLU A 373 17.93 22.57 -1.13
C GLU A 373 18.13 23.56 -2.26
N SER A 374 18.13 24.86 -1.96
CA SER A 374 18.59 25.90 -2.88
C SER A 374 19.94 26.44 -2.40
N ARG A 375 21.00 26.24 -3.19
CA ARG A 375 22.34 26.77 -2.91
C ARG A 375 22.80 27.66 -4.05
N GLY A 376 22.98 28.96 -3.78
CA GLY A 376 23.37 29.90 -4.81
C GLY A 376 22.36 30.03 -5.97
N GLY A 377 21.05 29.90 -5.67
CA GLY A 377 19.97 29.97 -6.65
C GLY A 377 19.84 28.73 -7.55
N LYS A 378 20.54 27.64 -7.25
CA LYS A 378 20.46 26.36 -7.97
C LYS A 378 20.00 25.26 -7.05
N ASP A 379 19.26 24.29 -7.61
CA ASP A 379 18.86 23.09 -6.89
C ASP A 379 20.09 22.26 -6.49
N TYR A 380 20.11 21.84 -5.23
CA TYR A 380 21.12 20.99 -4.63
C TYR A 380 20.48 19.74 -4.07
N LEU A 381 20.81 18.57 -4.63
CA LEU A 381 20.27 17.28 -4.25
C LEU A 381 21.25 16.53 -3.34
N ARG A 382 20.86 16.31 -2.09
CA ARG A 382 21.63 15.55 -1.10
C ARG A 382 20.87 14.31 -0.67
N ILE A 383 21.56 13.18 -0.63
CA ILE A 383 21.03 11.90 -0.13
C ILE A 383 21.85 11.50 1.10
N VAL A 384 21.16 11.26 2.22
CA VAL A 384 21.73 10.70 3.44
C VAL A 384 21.28 9.25 3.54
N ALA A 385 22.21 8.30 3.62
CA ALA A 385 21.90 6.88 3.69
C ALA A 385 22.65 6.21 4.84
N GLU A 386 21.99 5.28 5.54
CA GLU A 386 22.59 4.53 6.62
C GLU A 386 23.45 3.36 6.12
N LEU A 387 24.60 3.21 6.74
CA LEU A 387 25.42 2.02 6.61
C LEU A 387 24.81 0.85 7.41
N LYS A 388 25.04 -0.37 6.97
CA LYS A 388 24.82 -1.55 7.83
C LYS A 388 25.77 -1.53 9.01
N GLU A 389 25.34 -2.14 10.11
CA GLU A 389 26.23 -2.28 11.27
C GLU A 389 27.46 -3.11 10.91
N GLY A 390 28.62 -2.63 11.34
CA GLY A 390 29.90 -3.25 11.03
C GLY A 390 30.39 -3.07 9.60
N ALA A 391 29.69 -2.28 8.77
CA ALA A 391 30.19 -1.91 7.46
C ALA A 391 31.52 -1.17 7.59
N LYS A 392 32.47 -1.47 6.67
CA LYS A 392 33.75 -0.78 6.64
C LYS A 392 33.57 0.70 6.30
N PRO A 393 34.47 1.57 6.78
CA PRO A 393 34.47 2.96 6.37
C PRO A 393 34.47 3.06 4.82
N TRP A 394 33.58 3.86 4.30
CA TRP A 394 33.45 4.09 2.88
C TRP A 394 34.63 4.90 2.34
N THR A 395 34.96 4.66 1.08
CA THR A 395 36.00 5.41 0.36
C THR A 395 35.35 6.45 -0.56
N LYS A 396 36.17 7.40 -1.02
CA LYS A 396 35.71 8.39 -2.00
C LYS A 396 35.25 7.72 -3.29
N GLU A 397 35.96 6.68 -3.72
CA GLU A 397 35.63 5.89 -4.91
C GLU A 397 34.25 5.24 -4.80
N TYR A 398 33.88 4.76 -3.62
CA TYR A 398 32.54 4.21 -3.36
C TYR A 398 31.44 5.27 -3.51
N ILE A 399 31.64 6.47 -2.93
CA ILE A 399 30.71 7.60 -3.09
C ILE A 399 30.59 8.01 -4.55
N ASP A 400 31.68 8.08 -5.30
CA ASP A 400 31.68 8.45 -6.71
C ASP A 400 30.98 7.37 -7.57
N ALA A 401 31.13 6.09 -7.22
CA ALA A 401 30.39 5.00 -7.84
C ALA A 401 28.87 5.11 -7.58
N LEU A 402 28.46 5.36 -6.33
CA LEU A 402 27.06 5.61 -5.99
C LEU A 402 26.47 6.80 -6.75
N LYS A 403 27.21 7.91 -6.84
CA LYS A 403 26.78 9.09 -7.64
C LYS A 403 26.56 8.73 -9.11
N SER A 404 27.43 7.89 -9.67
CA SER A 404 27.30 7.44 -11.06
C SER A 404 26.08 6.53 -11.24
N MET A 405 25.79 5.64 -10.28
CA MET A 405 24.60 4.80 -10.29
C MET A 405 23.32 5.65 -10.20
N PHE A 406 23.29 6.65 -9.31
CA PHE A 406 22.18 7.59 -9.22
C PHE A 406 21.98 8.38 -10.50
N GLN A 407 23.07 8.85 -11.14
CA GLN A 407 22.98 9.56 -12.41
C GLN A 407 22.39 8.69 -13.51
N ALA A 408 22.73 7.41 -13.54
CA ALA A 408 22.20 6.45 -14.51
C ALA A 408 20.73 6.12 -14.25
N ALA A 409 20.34 5.94 -12.98
CA ALA A 409 18.99 5.54 -12.59
C ALA A 409 17.99 6.70 -12.57
N LEU A 410 18.42 7.90 -12.16
CA LEU A 410 17.56 9.07 -11.94
C LEU A 410 17.66 10.12 -13.04
N PHE A 411 18.60 9.96 -13.98
CA PHE A 411 18.94 10.98 -15.00
C PHE A 411 19.26 12.36 -14.41
N ILE A 412 19.65 12.42 -13.12
CA ILE A 412 19.95 13.64 -12.39
C ILE A 412 21.24 13.46 -11.58
N LYS A 413 22.06 14.51 -11.56
CA LYS A 413 23.29 14.52 -10.77
C LYS A 413 22.95 14.74 -9.28
N VAL A 414 23.29 13.76 -8.43
CA VAL A 414 23.30 13.92 -6.97
C VAL A 414 24.55 14.71 -6.57
N ASP A 415 24.37 15.83 -5.88
CA ASP A 415 25.47 16.71 -5.49
C ASP A 415 26.26 16.14 -4.32
N GLU A 416 25.54 15.59 -3.34
CA GLU A 416 26.11 15.06 -2.10
C GLU A 416 25.48 13.75 -1.72
N ILE A 417 26.32 12.78 -1.34
CA ILE A 417 25.89 11.55 -0.68
C ILE A 417 26.62 11.51 0.67
N GLU A 418 25.86 11.47 1.73
CA GLU A 418 26.32 11.36 3.10
C GLU A 418 25.99 9.95 3.61
N LEU A 419 27.00 9.18 4.01
CA LEU A 419 26.83 7.89 4.63
C LEU A 419 26.99 8.03 6.14
N VAL A 420 25.96 7.63 6.86
CA VAL A 420 25.87 7.77 8.32
C VAL A 420 25.85 6.38 9.01
N PRO A 421 26.29 6.28 10.26
CA PRO A 421 26.22 5.02 11.00
C PRO A 421 24.79 4.49 11.11
N PHE A 422 24.66 3.18 11.28
CA PHE A 422 23.37 2.53 11.54
C PHE A 422 22.69 3.12 12.78
N GLY A 423 21.39 3.42 12.69
CA GLY A 423 20.58 4.03 13.74
C GLY A 423 20.74 5.54 13.88
N TYR A 424 21.46 6.20 12.97
CA TYR A 424 21.58 7.65 12.93
C TYR A 424 20.31 8.34 12.42
N LEU A 425 19.68 7.75 11.40
CA LEU A 425 18.39 8.19 10.92
C LEU A 425 17.33 7.46 11.75
N GLU A 426 16.78 8.12 12.75
CA GLU A 426 15.72 7.53 13.57
C GLU A 426 14.64 6.94 12.68
N ALA A 427 14.41 5.63 12.81
CA ALA A 427 13.26 4.99 12.21
C ALA A 427 12.04 5.44 13.02
N GLY A 428 11.27 6.36 12.48
CA GLY A 428 10.03 6.84 13.11
C GLY A 428 9.06 5.67 13.29
N GLU A 429 8.33 5.65 14.40
CA GLU A 429 7.20 4.73 14.63
C GLU A 429 6.07 4.95 13.62
N HIS A 430 6.15 6.03 12.84
CA HIS A 430 5.22 6.46 11.81
C HIS A 430 5.93 6.62 10.47
N LYS A 431 5.16 6.54 9.38
CA LYS A 431 5.60 6.76 8.00
C LYS A 431 6.30 8.13 7.88
N ASP A 432 7.63 8.14 8.00
CA ASP A 432 8.43 9.35 7.88
C ASP A 432 8.53 9.81 6.41
N LYS A 433 8.56 11.12 6.23
CA LYS A 433 8.83 11.69 4.91
C LYS A 433 10.28 11.39 4.52
N THR A 434 10.45 10.54 3.52
CA THR A 434 11.76 10.24 2.94
C THR A 434 12.34 11.44 2.19
N LEU A 435 11.46 12.29 1.61
CA LEU A 435 11.82 13.50 0.88
C LEU A 435 11.53 14.77 1.68
N LEU A 436 12.52 15.64 1.77
CA LEU A 436 12.47 16.95 2.39
C LEU A 436 12.86 18.02 1.36
N ASP A 437 11.85 18.69 0.78
CA ASP A 437 12.06 19.84 -0.11
C ASP A 437 12.20 21.12 0.73
N LEU A 438 13.42 21.61 0.85
CA LEU A 438 13.82 22.75 1.68
C LEU A 438 14.03 24.04 0.84
N ARG A 439 13.59 24.06 -0.41
CA ARG A 439 13.76 25.23 -1.29
C ARG A 439 12.80 26.37 -1.01
N LYS A 440 11.81 26.16 -0.17
CA LYS A 440 10.78 27.16 0.22
C LYS A 440 11.19 27.91 1.45
#